data_414dc973536b6d4089be29e017cb152f
#
_entry.id   414dc973536b6d4089be29e017cb152f
#
_cell.length_a   1.000
_cell.length_b   1.000
_cell.length_c   1.000
_cell.angle_alpha   90.00
_cell.angle_beta   90.00
_cell.angle_gamma   90.00
#
_symmetry.space_group_name_H-M   'P 1'
#
loop_
_entity.id
_entity.type
_entity.pdbx_description
1 polymer ?
#
loop_
_entity_poly.entity_id
_entity_poly.type
_entity_poly.pdbx_seq_one_letter_code
_entity_poly.pdbx_strand_id
1 'polypeptide(L)'
;MKLCVFPNDPLQAYYDKGEIKDRYYNPENFFDEVHFITLTEQDIESSKIQKIVGEAKMVIHSVGKINIKNRKKYLKEIIELCKEINPDVIRVFNPLIEGWLGANCAKELKKPFLVSLHTQYDYNRKLIKKQNLKKFLALKYTEKFIEPYVLDTADKIIGVYKIIEPYVTKHSSKNLEILHNKVDCNKFFNSKPIAELSQPLILSVGNLIEVKNHKIVIESMKDIEGHLLIIGNGVLYAELNNLIIKYGMQDKITIEKSIPYEKIQNYYKSAKIFALAYNTEVESLPMPVMEAMATGLPVIIPYPKEGFSEGLEETAIFTENNEKSFAENIQKLLKNEELREKYSNQSLSKAKEFDSEKIENREAEIYLELIKGVQK
;
A
#
# COMPACT_ATOMS: atom_id res chain seq x y z
N MET A 1 -2.79 -15.23 -22.23
CA MET A 1 -2.89 -13.74 -22.24
C MET A 1 -1.64 -13.13 -21.63
N LYS A 2 -1.31 -11.88 -22.03
CA LYS A 2 -0.09 -11.19 -21.58
C LYS A 2 -0.41 -9.85 -20.92
N LEU A 3 0.19 -9.59 -19.77
CA LEU A 3 0.15 -8.30 -19.09
C LEU A 3 1.49 -7.59 -19.22
N CYS A 4 1.48 -6.31 -19.59
CA CYS A 4 2.65 -5.44 -19.51
C CYS A 4 2.47 -4.46 -18.34
N VAL A 5 3.40 -4.48 -17.38
CA VAL A 5 3.34 -3.70 -16.14
C VAL A 5 4.48 -2.68 -16.09
N PHE A 6 4.13 -1.43 -15.78
CA PHE A 6 5.08 -0.42 -15.33
C PHE A 6 4.91 -0.24 -13.82
N PRO A 7 5.75 -0.88 -13.00
CA PRO A 7 5.61 -0.85 -11.55
C PRO A 7 5.99 0.53 -10.97
N ASN A 8 5.52 0.81 -9.74
CA ASN A 8 5.82 2.07 -9.06
C ASN A 8 7.27 2.18 -8.57
N ASP A 9 7.84 1.06 -8.16
CA ASP A 9 9.21 0.94 -7.67
C ASP A 9 9.93 -0.17 -8.46
N PRO A 10 11.28 -0.17 -8.48
CA PRO A 10 12.05 -1.33 -8.94
C PRO A 10 11.64 -2.60 -8.20
N LEU A 11 11.62 -3.74 -8.88
CA LEU A 11 11.19 -5.00 -8.27
C LEU A 11 12.15 -5.46 -7.16
N GLN A 12 13.43 -5.09 -7.22
CA GLN A 12 14.39 -5.27 -6.14
C GLN A 12 13.90 -4.66 -4.82
N ALA A 13 13.18 -3.53 -4.85
CA ALA A 13 12.67 -2.89 -3.64
C ALA A 13 11.61 -3.72 -2.90
N TYR A 14 10.80 -4.52 -3.61
CA TYR A 14 9.85 -5.45 -2.98
C TYR A 14 10.57 -6.60 -2.27
N TYR A 15 11.64 -7.09 -2.85
CA TYR A 15 12.48 -8.12 -2.24
C TYR A 15 13.18 -7.60 -0.99
N ASP A 16 13.80 -6.43 -1.06
CA ASP A 16 14.54 -5.81 0.05
C ASP A 16 13.65 -5.49 1.26
N LYS A 17 12.38 -5.15 1.00
CA LYS A 17 11.37 -4.92 2.03
C LYS A 17 10.74 -6.22 2.56
N GLY A 18 10.98 -7.36 1.93
CA GLY A 18 10.31 -8.63 2.23
C GLY A 18 8.82 -8.63 1.86
N GLU A 19 8.37 -7.72 1.01
CA GLU A 19 6.97 -7.55 0.59
C GLU A 19 6.59 -8.39 -0.63
N ILE A 20 7.03 -9.66 -0.65
CA ILE A 20 6.72 -10.59 -1.75
C ILE A 20 5.36 -11.23 -1.46
N LYS A 21 4.31 -10.61 -2.00
CA LYS A 21 2.92 -11.08 -1.86
C LYS A 21 2.54 -11.95 -3.05
N ASP A 22 1.83 -13.04 -2.75
CA ASP A 22 1.39 -13.98 -3.75
C ASP A 22 0.43 -13.31 -4.76
N ARG A 23 0.65 -13.55 -6.05
CA ARG A 23 -0.17 -13.05 -7.17
C ARG A 23 -0.46 -11.53 -7.14
N TYR A 24 0.46 -10.71 -6.58
CA TYR A 24 0.26 -9.27 -6.44
C TYR A 24 -0.03 -8.57 -7.78
N TYR A 25 0.60 -9.04 -8.86
CA TYR A 25 0.44 -8.48 -10.21
C TYR A 25 -0.39 -9.37 -11.15
N ASN A 26 -0.81 -10.55 -10.72
CA ASN A 26 -1.55 -11.50 -11.55
C ASN A 26 -2.66 -12.18 -10.73
N PRO A 27 -3.77 -11.46 -10.49
CA PRO A 27 -4.89 -11.98 -9.71
C PRO A 27 -5.46 -13.24 -10.36
N GLU A 28 -5.79 -14.24 -9.54
CA GLU A 28 -6.36 -15.53 -9.98
C GLU A 28 -5.57 -16.24 -11.11
N ASN A 29 -4.26 -15.97 -11.23
CA ASN A 29 -3.44 -16.44 -12.37
C ASN A 29 -4.05 -16.12 -13.74
N PHE A 30 -4.67 -14.93 -13.87
CA PHE A 30 -5.43 -14.50 -15.05
C PHE A 30 -4.60 -14.44 -16.34
N PHE A 31 -3.32 -14.05 -16.22
CA PHE A 31 -2.39 -13.96 -17.34
C PHE A 31 -1.41 -15.13 -17.35
N ASP A 32 -1.04 -15.60 -18.56
CA ASP A 32 -0.02 -16.64 -18.77
C ASP A 32 1.41 -16.07 -18.72
N GLU A 33 1.56 -14.79 -19.11
CA GLU A 33 2.83 -14.07 -19.10
C GLU A 33 2.64 -12.67 -18.50
N VAL A 34 3.57 -12.26 -17.62
CA VAL A 34 3.63 -10.92 -17.05
C VAL A 34 5.00 -10.31 -17.34
N HIS A 35 5.01 -9.21 -18.10
CA HIS A 35 6.20 -8.47 -18.48
C HIS A 35 6.29 -7.19 -17.67
N PHE A 36 7.39 -7.00 -16.94
CA PHE A 36 7.69 -5.77 -16.21
C PHE A 36 8.66 -4.89 -17.00
N ILE A 37 8.32 -3.62 -17.17
CA ILE A 37 9.21 -2.59 -17.69
C ILE A 37 9.65 -1.70 -16.53
N THR A 38 10.88 -1.88 -16.06
CA THR A 38 11.43 -1.17 -14.91
C THR A 38 12.43 -0.09 -15.34
N LEU A 39 12.34 1.09 -14.73
CA LEU A 39 13.15 2.25 -15.10
C LEU A 39 14.52 2.25 -14.38
N THR A 40 15.19 1.10 -14.43
CA THR A 40 16.49 0.84 -13.81
C THR A 40 17.47 0.26 -14.85
N GLU A 41 18.78 0.36 -14.58
CA GLU A 41 19.80 -0.26 -15.42
C GLU A 41 19.82 -1.79 -15.24
N GLN A 42 19.50 -2.24 -14.04
CA GLN A 42 19.40 -3.65 -13.69
C GLN A 42 18.35 -3.80 -12.56
N ASP A 43 17.60 -4.88 -12.58
CA ASP A 43 16.64 -5.24 -11.54
C ASP A 43 16.93 -6.68 -11.06
N ILE A 44 16.12 -7.18 -10.14
CA ILE A 44 16.25 -8.50 -9.53
C ILE A 44 15.99 -9.62 -10.55
N GLU A 45 16.58 -10.80 -10.30
CA GLU A 45 16.23 -12.02 -11.02
C GLU A 45 14.79 -12.45 -10.72
N SER A 46 14.02 -12.80 -11.76
CA SER A 46 12.61 -13.19 -11.64
C SER A 46 12.37 -14.36 -10.67
N SER A 47 13.31 -15.31 -10.61
CA SER A 47 13.24 -16.48 -9.71
C SER A 47 13.09 -16.12 -8.23
N LYS A 48 13.67 -14.99 -7.80
CA LYS A 48 13.62 -14.54 -6.40
C LYS A 48 12.26 -13.97 -5.97
N ILE A 49 11.47 -13.54 -6.94
CA ILE A 49 10.18 -12.87 -6.69
C ILE A 49 9.02 -13.45 -7.52
N GLN A 50 9.19 -14.65 -8.08
CA GLN A 50 8.20 -15.34 -8.92
C GLN A 50 6.78 -15.32 -8.33
N LYS A 51 6.65 -15.43 -7.01
CA LYS A 51 5.36 -15.45 -6.31
C LYS A 51 4.46 -14.25 -6.64
N ILE A 52 5.04 -13.07 -6.97
CA ILE A 52 4.23 -11.86 -7.25
C ILE A 52 3.40 -11.96 -8.54
N VAL A 53 3.68 -12.94 -9.39
CA VAL A 53 2.91 -13.23 -10.60
C VAL A 53 2.27 -14.63 -10.58
N GLY A 54 2.38 -15.37 -9.46
CA GLY A 54 1.84 -16.71 -9.35
C GLY A 54 2.47 -17.66 -10.36
N GLU A 55 1.63 -18.33 -11.15
CA GLU A 55 2.02 -19.35 -12.13
C GLU A 55 2.47 -18.76 -13.48
N ALA A 56 2.26 -17.46 -13.72
CA ALA A 56 2.60 -16.84 -14.98
C ALA A 56 4.11 -16.82 -15.24
N LYS A 57 4.50 -16.92 -16.50
CA LYS A 57 5.89 -16.65 -16.90
C LYS A 57 6.23 -15.18 -16.64
N MET A 58 7.23 -14.95 -15.80
CA MET A 58 7.70 -13.61 -15.46
C MET A 58 8.87 -13.19 -16.31
N VAL A 59 8.79 -12.00 -16.92
CA VAL A 59 9.89 -11.41 -17.70
C VAL A 59 10.12 -9.98 -17.22
N ILE A 60 11.38 -9.62 -16.94
CA ILE A 60 11.76 -8.29 -16.47
C ILE A 60 12.63 -7.61 -17.55
N HIS A 61 12.19 -6.42 -17.96
CA HIS A 61 12.90 -5.57 -18.92
C HIS A 61 13.42 -4.32 -18.20
N SER A 62 14.71 -4.27 -17.92
CA SER A 62 15.38 -3.10 -17.34
C SER A 62 15.80 -2.15 -18.47
N VAL A 63 15.12 -0.99 -18.58
CA VAL A 63 15.27 -0.07 -19.71
C VAL A 63 16.14 1.15 -19.41
N GLY A 64 16.87 1.12 -18.28
CA GLY A 64 17.74 2.21 -17.86
C GLY A 64 17.01 3.29 -17.03
N LYS A 65 17.78 4.24 -16.51
CA LYS A 65 17.25 5.32 -15.66
C LYS A 65 16.55 6.39 -16.50
N ILE A 66 15.22 6.37 -16.47
CA ILE A 66 14.37 7.32 -17.18
C ILE A 66 13.77 8.33 -16.21
N ASN A 67 13.74 9.59 -16.59
CA ASN A 67 13.21 10.70 -15.81
C ASN A 67 12.52 11.74 -16.73
N ILE A 68 11.98 12.80 -16.14
CA ILE A 68 11.26 13.85 -16.87
C ILE A 68 12.08 14.40 -18.06
N LYS A 69 13.40 14.57 -17.94
CA LYS A 69 14.23 15.22 -18.95
C LYS A 69 14.51 14.31 -20.16
N ASN A 70 14.77 13.03 -19.90
CA ASN A 70 15.20 12.10 -20.95
C ASN A 70 14.08 11.17 -21.48
N ARG A 71 12.88 11.17 -20.90
CA ARG A 71 11.78 10.24 -21.23
C ARG A 71 11.44 10.15 -22.72
N LYS A 72 11.49 11.30 -23.44
CA LYS A 72 11.20 11.33 -24.87
C LYS A 72 12.23 10.58 -25.71
N LYS A 73 13.50 10.56 -25.27
CA LYS A 73 14.58 9.84 -25.96
C LYS A 73 14.33 8.34 -25.97
N TYR A 74 13.85 7.79 -24.85
CA TYR A 74 13.62 6.34 -24.70
C TYR A 74 12.24 5.88 -25.18
N LEU A 75 11.31 6.81 -25.46
CA LEU A 75 9.93 6.47 -25.79
C LEU A 75 9.81 5.51 -26.98
N LYS A 76 10.56 5.75 -28.06
CA LYS A 76 10.49 4.92 -29.26
C LYS A 76 10.94 3.48 -28.97
N GLU A 77 12.02 3.32 -28.23
CA GLU A 77 12.57 2.01 -27.83
C GLU A 77 11.56 1.23 -26.97
N ILE A 78 10.91 1.91 -25.99
CA ILE A 78 9.91 1.29 -25.13
C ILE A 78 8.65 0.90 -25.90
N ILE A 79 8.23 1.71 -26.87
CA ILE A 79 7.10 1.36 -27.76
C ILE A 79 7.43 0.11 -28.59
N GLU A 80 8.63 0.03 -29.16
CA GLU A 80 9.04 -1.16 -29.93
C GLU A 80 9.11 -2.40 -29.03
N LEU A 81 9.64 -2.28 -27.80
CA LEU A 81 9.62 -3.36 -26.82
C LEU A 81 8.18 -3.80 -26.51
N CYS A 82 7.27 -2.85 -26.29
CA CYS A 82 5.85 -3.19 -26.06
C CYS A 82 5.19 -3.85 -27.28
N LYS A 83 5.60 -3.49 -28.52
CA LYS A 83 5.15 -4.18 -29.76
C LYS A 83 5.63 -5.62 -29.81
N GLU A 84 6.89 -5.88 -29.45
CA GLU A 84 7.45 -7.23 -29.38
C GLU A 84 6.75 -8.10 -28.34
N ILE A 85 6.46 -7.54 -27.16
CA ILE A 85 5.68 -8.20 -26.11
C ILE A 85 4.26 -8.51 -26.62
N ASN A 86 3.64 -7.58 -27.33
CA ASN A 86 2.25 -7.62 -27.79
C ASN A 86 1.27 -7.94 -26.64
N PRO A 87 1.19 -7.12 -25.58
CA PRO A 87 0.36 -7.38 -24.42
C PRO A 87 -1.13 -7.29 -24.74
N ASP A 88 -1.96 -8.00 -23.98
CA ASP A 88 -3.43 -7.86 -24.02
C ASP A 88 -3.89 -6.64 -23.19
N VAL A 89 -3.16 -6.29 -22.13
CA VAL A 89 -3.40 -5.13 -21.28
C VAL A 89 -2.09 -4.48 -20.89
N ILE A 90 -2.07 -3.14 -20.83
CA ILE A 90 -0.96 -2.36 -20.24
C ILE A 90 -1.45 -1.76 -18.93
N ARG A 91 -0.71 -1.99 -17.84
CA ARG A 91 -1.02 -1.47 -16.51
C ARG A 91 0.13 -0.65 -15.94
N VAL A 92 -0.20 0.48 -15.34
CA VAL A 92 0.75 1.34 -14.64
C VAL A 92 0.34 1.53 -13.18
N PHE A 93 1.32 1.68 -12.28
CA PHE A 93 1.08 1.80 -10.84
C PHE A 93 1.26 3.22 -10.30
N ASN A 94 1.41 4.19 -11.18
CA ASN A 94 1.41 5.61 -10.86
C ASN A 94 1.13 6.44 -12.13
N PRO A 95 0.69 7.70 -12.01
CA PRO A 95 0.44 8.57 -13.16
C PRO A 95 1.67 9.43 -13.54
N LEU A 96 2.88 9.06 -13.10
CA LEU A 96 4.11 9.83 -13.30
C LEU A 96 4.82 9.43 -14.60
N ILE A 97 6.12 9.18 -14.57
CA ILE A 97 6.90 8.85 -15.77
C ILE A 97 6.54 7.45 -16.28
N GLU A 98 6.42 6.49 -15.41
CA GLU A 98 5.94 5.13 -15.69
C GLU A 98 4.56 5.17 -16.35
N GLY A 99 3.64 5.96 -15.76
CA GLY A 99 2.32 6.21 -16.31
C GLY A 99 2.36 6.83 -17.70
N TRP A 100 3.22 7.83 -17.91
CA TRP A 100 3.37 8.49 -19.19
C TRP A 100 3.90 7.55 -20.28
N LEU A 101 4.88 6.71 -19.95
CA LEU A 101 5.38 5.70 -20.88
C LEU A 101 4.30 4.69 -21.24
N GLY A 102 3.61 4.12 -20.24
CA GLY A 102 2.52 3.18 -20.44
C GLY A 102 1.38 3.75 -21.27
N ALA A 103 0.96 4.99 -21.01
CA ALA A 103 -0.08 5.68 -21.78
C ALA A 103 0.29 5.85 -23.26
N ASN A 104 1.54 6.22 -23.57
CA ASN A 104 1.99 6.32 -24.96
C ASN A 104 2.07 4.95 -25.65
N CYS A 105 2.53 3.92 -24.96
CA CYS A 105 2.51 2.55 -25.47
C CYS A 105 1.09 2.07 -25.77
N ALA A 106 0.17 2.25 -24.82
CA ALA A 106 -1.23 1.85 -24.98
C ALA A 106 -1.91 2.54 -26.17
N LYS A 107 -1.69 3.85 -26.31
CA LYS A 107 -2.23 4.64 -27.43
C LYS A 107 -1.66 4.18 -28.78
N GLU A 108 -0.35 3.97 -28.87
CA GLU A 108 0.30 3.55 -30.11
C GLU A 108 -0.11 2.14 -30.54
N LEU A 109 -0.22 1.23 -29.57
CA LEU A 109 -0.58 -0.17 -29.81
C LEU A 109 -2.10 -0.40 -29.85
N LYS A 110 -2.90 0.60 -29.51
CA LYS A 110 -4.36 0.50 -29.35
C LYS A 110 -4.75 -0.63 -28.38
N LYS A 111 -4.06 -0.71 -27.25
CA LYS A 111 -4.26 -1.72 -26.19
C LYS A 111 -4.97 -1.13 -24.99
N PRO A 112 -5.78 -1.92 -24.27
CA PRO A 112 -6.41 -1.50 -23.03
C PRO A 112 -5.39 -0.95 -22.04
N PHE A 113 -5.73 0.16 -21.38
CA PHE A 113 -4.85 0.87 -20.45
C PHE A 113 -5.49 1.03 -19.07
N LEU A 114 -4.88 0.38 -18.08
CA LEU A 114 -5.28 0.42 -16.67
C LEU A 114 -4.30 1.26 -15.85
N VAL A 115 -4.81 2.26 -15.15
CA VAL A 115 -4.04 3.08 -14.21
C VAL A 115 -4.42 2.72 -12.77
N SER A 116 -3.44 2.32 -11.96
CA SER A 116 -3.59 2.02 -10.54
C SER A 116 -2.96 3.13 -9.70
N LEU A 117 -3.72 3.65 -8.73
CA LEU A 117 -3.30 4.76 -7.86
C LEU A 117 -3.23 4.27 -6.40
N HIS A 118 -2.07 4.49 -5.77
CA HIS A 118 -1.76 3.94 -4.44
C HIS A 118 -1.59 5.01 -3.35
N THR A 119 -1.73 6.30 -3.69
CA THR A 119 -1.58 7.41 -2.75
C THR A 119 -2.35 8.64 -3.23
N GLN A 120 -2.61 9.57 -2.31
CA GLN A 120 -3.14 10.88 -2.65
C GLN A 120 -1.99 11.82 -3.07
N TYR A 121 -1.80 11.97 -4.37
CA TYR A 121 -0.64 12.65 -4.98
C TYR A 121 -0.52 14.14 -4.61
N ASP A 122 -1.63 14.87 -4.47
CA ASP A 122 -1.61 16.31 -4.10
C ASP A 122 -1.06 16.51 -2.68
N TYR A 123 -1.44 15.64 -1.73
CA TYR A 123 -0.92 15.68 -0.37
C TYR A 123 0.53 15.24 -0.29
N ASN A 124 0.88 14.20 -1.02
CA ASN A 124 2.25 13.74 -1.10
C ASN A 124 3.20 14.85 -1.62
N ARG A 125 2.75 15.62 -2.62
CA ARG A 125 3.47 16.81 -3.09
C ARG A 125 3.66 17.87 -1.99
N LYS A 126 2.63 18.13 -1.17
CA LYS A 126 2.74 19.09 -0.05
C LYS A 126 3.80 18.68 0.98
N LEU A 127 3.88 17.39 1.30
CA LEU A 127 4.91 16.86 2.21
C LEU A 127 6.32 17.01 1.60
N ILE A 128 6.48 16.62 0.33
CA ILE A 128 7.76 16.73 -0.38
C ILE A 128 8.25 18.18 -0.49
N LYS A 129 7.35 19.17 -0.58
CA LYS A 129 7.70 20.60 -0.61
C LYS A 129 8.57 21.02 0.57
N LYS A 130 8.29 20.47 1.76
CA LYS A 130 9.03 20.79 2.99
C LYS A 130 10.41 20.11 3.03
N GLN A 131 10.58 18.99 2.34
CA GLN A 131 11.76 18.13 2.43
C GLN A 131 12.75 18.34 1.27
N ASN A 132 12.22 18.50 0.02
CA ASN A 132 13.03 18.57 -1.18
C ASN A 132 12.38 19.43 -2.27
N LEU A 133 12.83 20.68 -2.36
CA LEU A 133 12.28 21.66 -3.31
C LEU A 133 12.48 21.25 -4.78
N LYS A 134 13.63 20.60 -5.13
CA LYS A 134 13.88 20.15 -6.51
C LYS A 134 12.89 19.06 -6.91
N LYS A 135 12.69 18.08 -6.02
CA LYS A 135 11.70 17.00 -6.24
C LYS A 135 10.28 17.59 -6.31
N PHE A 136 9.94 18.54 -5.47
CA PHE A 136 8.65 19.23 -5.51
C PHE A 136 8.40 19.92 -6.86
N LEU A 137 9.38 20.68 -7.40
CA LEU A 137 9.25 21.32 -8.70
C LEU A 137 9.08 20.32 -9.84
N ALA A 138 9.80 19.20 -9.78
CA ALA A 138 9.63 18.09 -10.73
C ALA A 138 8.20 17.52 -10.68
N LEU A 139 7.66 17.30 -9.48
CA LEU A 139 6.29 16.82 -9.29
C LEU A 139 5.22 17.86 -9.66
N LYS A 140 5.51 19.17 -9.56
CA LYS A 140 4.63 20.22 -10.09
C LYS A 140 4.60 20.21 -11.62
N TYR A 141 5.72 19.88 -12.26
CA TYR A 141 5.74 19.69 -13.71
C TYR A 141 4.89 18.48 -14.12
N THR A 142 5.01 17.33 -13.42
CA THR A 142 4.20 16.15 -13.72
C THR A 142 2.72 16.41 -13.51
N GLU A 143 2.34 17.08 -12.42
CA GLU A 143 0.96 17.48 -12.11
C GLU A 143 0.31 18.27 -13.26
N LYS A 144 1.08 19.18 -13.87
CA LYS A 144 0.53 20.06 -14.93
C LYS A 144 0.48 19.41 -16.31
N PHE A 145 1.49 18.59 -16.66
CA PHE A 145 1.72 18.17 -18.05
C PHE A 145 1.71 16.66 -18.29
N ILE A 146 1.78 15.85 -17.26
CA ILE A 146 1.90 14.39 -17.38
C ILE A 146 0.68 13.70 -16.80
N GLU A 147 0.37 13.97 -15.55
CA GLU A 147 -0.68 13.27 -14.80
C GLU A 147 -2.07 13.39 -15.47
N PRO A 148 -2.54 14.58 -15.95
CA PRO A 148 -3.81 14.65 -16.66
C PRO A 148 -3.82 13.81 -17.94
N TYR A 149 -2.73 13.85 -18.72
CA TYR A 149 -2.61 13.04 -19.94
C TYR A 149 -2.71 11.54 -19.65
N VAL A 150 -2.05 11.07 -18.58
CA VAL A 150 -2.09 9.65 -18.18
C VAL A 150 -3.50 9.24 -17.77
N LEU A 151 -4.13 10.04 -16.92
CA LEU A 151 -5.47 9.76 -16.40
C LEU A 151 -6.53 9.82 -17.50
N ASP A 152 -6.46 10.79 -18.41
CA ASP A 152 -7.41 10.91 -19.53
C ASP A 152 -7.23 9.81 -20.59
N THR A 153 -6.00 9.30 -20.75
CA THR A 153 -5.71 8.19 -21.66
C THR A 153 -6.23 6.86 -21.11
N ALA A 154 -6.40 6.73 -19.80
CA ALA A 154 -6.83 5.48 -19.17
C ALA A 154 -8.20 5.02 -19.66
N ASP A 155 -8.34 3.74 -19.98
CA ASP A 155 -9.65 3.10 -20.18
C ASP A 155 -10.32 2.84 -18.83
N LYS A 156 -9.52 2.57 -17.79
CA LYS A 156 -9.98 2.38 -16.42
C LYS A 156 -8.96 2.95 -15.43
N ILE A 157 -9.46 3.60 -14.38
CA ILE A 157 -8.65 4.06 -13.23
C ILE A 157 -9.15 3.33 -11.99
N ILE A 158 -8.23 2.68 -11.27
CA ILE A 158 -8.50 2.09 -9.96
C ILE A 158 -7.65 2.78 -8.89
N GLY A 159 -8.20 2.93 -7.70
CA GLY A 159 -7.51 3.50 -6.54
C GLY A 159 -7.73 2.65 -5.30
N VAL A 160 -6.69 2.51 -4.50
CA VAL A 160 -6.76 1.69 -3.27
C VAL A 160 -7.49 2.37 -2.11
N TYR A 161 -7.77 3.69 -2.22
CA TYR A 161 -8.43 4.49 -1.18
C TYR A 161 -9.40 5.50 -1.79
N LYS A 162 -10.52 5.76 -1.11
CA LYS A 162 -11.46 6.83 -1.49
C LYS A 162 -10.83 8.23 -1.48
N ILE A 163 -9.88 8.49 -0.59
CA ILE A 163 -9.18 9.78 -0.50
C ILE A 163 -8.42 10.17 -1.79
N ILE A 164 -8.25 9.24 -2.75
CA ILE A 164 -7.66 9.50 -4.06
C ILE A 164 -8.66 10.20 -5.01
N GLU A 165 -9.97 10.06 -4.78
CA GLU A 165 -11.02 10.55 -5.66
C GLU A 165 -10.92 12.05 -5.98
N PRO A 166 -10.69 12.97 -5.01
CA PRO A 166 -10.51 14.39 -5.30
C PRO A 166 -9.32 14.71 -6.22
N TYR A 167 -8.27 13.88 -6.17
CA TYR A 167 -7.13 14.01 -7.08
C TYR A 167 -7.53 13.62 -8.51
N VAL A 168 -8.25 12.52 -8.70
CA VAL A 168 -8.68 12.08 -10.03
C VAL A 168 -9.65 13.08 -10.64
N THR A 169 -10.68 13.48 -9.92
CA THR A 169 -11.70 14.47 -10.40
C THR A 169 -11.12 15.84 -10.74
N LYS A 170 -10.03 16.24 -10.08
CA LYS A 170 -9.31 17.49 -10.39
C LYS A 170 -8.57 17.41 -11.74
N HIS A 171 -8.06 16.23 -12.11
CA HIS A 171 -7.12 16.08 -13.21
C HIS A 171 -7.71 15.34 -14.42
N SER A 172 -8.88 14.70 -14.29
CA SER A 172 -9.54 13.94 -15.34
C SER A 172 -11.05 13.90 -15.15
N SER A 173 -11.79 13.72 -16.24
CA SER A 173 -13.22 13.43 -16.23
C SER A 173 -13.55 11.94 -16.07
N LYS A 174 -12.54 11.08 -15.97
CA LYS A 174 -12.71 9.63 -15.80
C LYS A 174 -13.15 9.29 -14.38
N ASN A 175 -13.96 8.25 -14.26
CA ASN A 175 -14.38 7.74 -12.96
C ASN A 175 -13.29 6.88 -12.33
N LEU A 176 -13.14 7.02 -11.01
CA LEU A 176 -12.31 6.17 -10.18
C LEU A 176 -13.15 5.01 -9.64
N GLU A 177 -12.69 3.79 -9.82
CA GLU A 177 -13.19 2.64 -9.08
C GLU A 177 -12.30 2.38 -7.87
N ILE A 178 -12.90 2.19 -6.69
CA ILE A 178 -12.14 1.84 -5.49
C ILE A 178 -11.98 0.33 -5.44
N LEU A 179 -10.73 -0.11 -5.53
CA LEU A 179 -10.33 -1.49 -5.34
C LEU A 179 -9.23 -1.52 -4.27
N HIS A 180 -9.62 -1.83 -3.04
CA HIS A 180 -8.69 -1.86 -1.91
C HIS A 180 -7.54 -2.84 -2.14
N ASN A 181 -6.44 -2.62 -1.42
CA ASN A 181 -5.40 -3.65 -1.33
C ASN A 181 -5.99 -4.92 -0.73
N LYS A 182 -5.45 -6.08 -1.10
CA LYS A 182 -5.92 -7.39 -0.65
C LYS A 182 -5.15 -7.90 0.56
N VAL A 183 -5.83 -8.64 1.43
CA VAL A 183 -5.27 -9.37 2.56
C VAL A 183 -5.73 -10.81 2.51
N ASP A 184 -4.83 -11.77 2.71
CA ASP A 184 -5.18 -13.18 2.89
C ASP A 184 -5.78 -13.38 4.29
N CYS A 185 -7.11 -13.19 4.38
CA CYS A 185 -7.84 -13.28 5.65
C CYS A 185 -7.69 -14.66 6.30
N ASN A 186 -7.63 -15.74 5.54
CA ASN A 186 -7.45 -17.10 6.07
C ASN A 186 -6.09 -17.25 6.73
N LYS A 187 -5.02 -16.77 6.10
CA LYS A 187 -3.65 -16.79 6.64
C LYS A 187 -3.57 -16.03 7.96
N PHE A 188 -4.14 -14.84 8.03
CA PHE A 188 -4.09 -14.01 9.24
C PHE A 188 -4.97 -14.57 10.35
N PHE A 189 -6.20 -14.97 10.06
CA PHE A 189 -7.14 -15.52 11.04
C PHE A 189 -6.64 -16.82 11.68
N ASN A 190 -6.12 -17.76 10.88
CA ASN A 190 -5.67 -19.08 11.33
C ASN A 190 -4.22 -19.11 11.83
N SER A 191 -3.58 -17.94 11.94
CA SER A 191 -2.21 -17.82 12.46
C SER A 191 -2.12 -18.20 13.94
N LYS A 192 -0.91 -18.59 14.37
CA LYS A 192 -0.65 -18.98 15.76
C LYS A 192 0.10 -17.85 16.50
N PRO A 193 -0.26 -17.55 17.75
CA PRO A 193 0.47 -16.57 18.54
C PRO A 193 1.88 -17.05 18.87
N ILE A 194 2.78 -16.12 19.14
CA ILE A 194 4.15 -16.37 19.60
C ILE A 194 4.10 -16.55 21.11
N ALA A 195 4.47 -17.72 21.61
CA ALA A 195 4.30 -18.12 23.01
C ALA A 195 5.09 -17.25 24.01
N GLU A 196 6.23 -16.70 23.59
CA GLU A 196 7.12 -15.89 24.44
C GLU A 196 6.58 -14.47 24.72
N LEU A 197 5.53 -14.03 24.00
CA LEU A 197 4.91 -12.70 24.19
C LEU A 197 3.78 -12.78 25.23
N SER A 198 4.12 -12.89 26.51
CA SER A 198 3.20 -13.15 27.61
C SER A 198 2.52 -11.94 28.25
N GLN A 199 2.95 -10.72 27.94
CA GLN A 199 2.36 -9.46 28.43
C GLN A 199 1.25 -8.95 27.51
N PRO A 200 0.35 -8.04 27.99
CA PRO A 200 -0.57 -7.37 27.08
C PRO A 200 0.19 -6.63 26.00
N LEU A 201 0.17 -7.20 24.76
CA LEU A 201 0.90 -6.67 23.63
C LEU A 201 0.03 -5.70 22.83
N ILE A 202 0.52 -4.48 22.68
CA ILE A 202 0.03 -3.49 21.70
C ILE A 202 0.95 -3.59 20.49
N LEU A 203 0.38 -3.74 19.30
CA LEU A 203 1.13 -3.84 18.06
C LEU A 203 0.95 -2.59 17.20
N SER A 204 2.05 -2.10 16.62
CA SER A 204 2.07 -1.05 15.60
C SER A 204 2.96 -1.48 14.45
N VAL A 205 2.45 -1.50 13.23
CA VAL A 205 3.21 -1.98 12.06
C VAL A 205 3.22 -0.92 10.96
N GLY A 206 4.39 -0.68 10.37
CA GLY A 206 4.53 0.23 9.24
C GLY A 206 5.93 0.82 9.10
N ASN A 207 6.23 1.39 7.93
CA ASN A 207 7.50 2.06 7.69
C ASN A 207 7.72 3.18 8.72
N LEU A 208 8.95 3.32 9.22
CA LEU A 208 9.31 4.35 10.20
C LEU A 208 9.57 5.70 9.51
N ILE A 209 8.47 6.31 9.07
CA ILE A 209 8.42 7.60 8.35
C ILE A 209 7.34 8.50 8.95
N GLU A 210 7.41 9.81 8.69
CA GLU A 210 6.47 10.80 9.23
C GLU A 210 4.99 10.45 8.99
N VAL A 211 4.66 9.88 7.83
CA VAL A 211 3.26 9.52 7.49
C VAL A 211 2.69 8.48 8.44
N LYS A 212 3.50 7.53 8.94
CA LYS A 212 3.05 6.47 9.88
C LYS A 212 3.03 6.91 11.34
N ASN A 213 3.75 7.97 11.68
CA ASN A 213 3.70 8.71 12.95
C ASN A 213 3.75 7.84 14.22
N HIS A 214 4.61 6.82 14.23
CA HIS A 214 4.80 5.93 15.38
C HIS A 214 5.16 6.67 16.69
N LYS A 215 5.65 7.92 16.57
CA LYS A 215 5.97 8.79 17.72
C LYS A 215 4.78 8.93 18.67
N ILE A 216 3.57 9.20 18.16
CA ILE A 216 2.37 9.35 18.99
C ILE A 216 2.07 8.07 19.77
N VAL A 217 2.18 6.90 19.12
CA VAL A 217 1.94 5.62 19.78
C VAL A 217 3.00 5.35 20.87
N ILE A 218 4.28 5.69 20.64
CA ILE A 218 5.34 5.63 21.66
C ILE A 218 4.99 6.54 22.84
N GLU A 219 4.64 7.80 22.58
CA GLU A 219 4.34 8.78 23.62
C GLU A 219 3.08 8.41 24.43
N SER A 220 2.11 7.71 23.84
CA SER A 220 0.92 7.23 24.52
C SER A 220 1.21 6.15 25.56
N MET A 221 2.36 5.46 25.45
CA MET A 221 2.69 4.34 26.35
C MET A 221 3.22 4.75 27.74
N LYS A 222 3.41 6.06 28.02
CA LYS A 222 4.02 6.54 29.26
C LYS A 222 3.37 5.93 30.51
N ASP A 223 2.04 5.96 30.58
CA ASP A 223 1.25 5.51 31.73
C ASP A 223 0.45 4.22 31.44
N ILE A 224 0.78 3.48 30.38
CA ILE A 224 0.14 2.23 29.99
C ILE A 224 0.90 1.05 30.57
N GLU A 225 0.19 0.14 31.23
CA GLU A 225 0.70 -1.17 31.59
C GLU A 225 0.54 -2.13 30.42
N GLY A 226 1.69 -2.53 29.82
CA GLY A 226 1.74 -3.40 28.66
C GLY A 226 3.02 -3.17 27.83
N HIS A 227 3.20 -3.98 26.82
CA HIS A 227 4.35 -3.90 25.92
C HIS A 227 3.91 -3.40 24.53
N LEU A 228 4.57 -2.38 24.02
CA LEU A 228 4.40 -1.94 22.63
C LEU A 228 5.48 -2.57 21.76
N LEU A 229 5.06 -3.33 20.76
CA LEU A 229 5.93 -3.80 19.69
C LEU A 229 5.66 -3.00 18.42
N ILE A 230 6.68 -2.32 17.93
CA ILE A 230 6.66 -1.63 16.64
C ILE A 230 7.44 -2.50 15.64
N ILE A 231 6.81 -2.85 14.53
CA ILE A 231 7.46 -3.61 13.44
C ILE A 231 7.59 -2.69 12.23
N GLY A 232 8.83 -2.39 11.83
CA GLY A 232 9.08 -1.56 10.66
C GLY A 232 10.48 -1.01 10.57
N ASN A 233 10.84 -0.55 9.38
CA ASN A 233 12.12 0.11 9.12
C ASN A 233 11.88 1.46 8.43
N GLY A 234 12.84 2.37 8.55
CA GLY A 234 12.75 3.69 7.91
C GLY A 234 13.69 4.72 8.53
N VAL A 235 13.68 5.91 7.94
CA VAL A 235 14.59 7.01 8.28
C VAL A 235 14.46 7.51 9.72
N LEU A 236 13.29 7.29 10.35
CA LEU A 236 13.02 7.72 11.73
C LEU A 236 13.45 6.71 12.79
N TYR A 237 14.05 5.55 12.41
CA TYR A 237 14.45 4.53 13.38
C TYR A 237 15.28 5.07 14.55
N ALA A 238 16.34 5.83 14.25
CA ALA A 238 17.23 6.39 15.29
C ALA A 238 16.50 7.41 16.18
N GLU A 239 15.65 8.26 15.60
CA GLU A 239 14.86 9.25 16.33
C GLU A 239 13.88 8.59 17.31
N LEU A 240 13.15 7.56 16.84
CA LEU A 240 12.17 6.83 17.67
C LEU A 240 12.86 6.06 18.81
N ASN A 241 14.02 5.44 18.58
CA ASN A 241 14.79 4.82 19.66
C ASN A 241 15.28 5.86 20.69
N ASN A 242 15.79 7.01 20.24
CA ASN A 242 16.19 8.09 21.15
C ASN A 242 15.00 8.59 21.97
N LEU A 243 13.80 8.61 21.41
CA LEU A 243 12.58 8.99 22.12
C LEU A 243 12.23 7.98 23.22
N ILE A 244 12.35 6.67 22.93
CA ILE A 244 12.13 5.60 23.90
C ILE A 244 13.10 5.73 25.07
N ILE A 245 14.39 5.95 24.79
CA ILE A 245 15.43 6.16 25.80
C ILE A 245 15.14 7.42 26.63
N LYS A 246 14.80 8.53 25.98
CA LYS A 246 14.48 9.80 26.65
C LYS A 246 13.36 9.67 27.67
N TYR A 247 12.36 8.81 27.41
CA TYR A 247 11.26 8.57 28.31
C TYR A 247 11.46 7.39 29.28
N GLY A 248 12.63 6.70 29.22
CA GLY A 248 12.91 5.54 30.08
C GLY A 248 12.00 4.35 29.83
N MET A 249 11.58 4.13 28.57
CA MET A 249 10.60 3.10 28.20
C MET A 249 11.21 1.88 27.50
N GLN A 250 12.51 1.62 27.64
CA GLN A 250 13.22 0.54 26.94
C GLN A 250 12.70 -0.85 27.32
N ASP A 251 12.21 -1.01 28.56
CA ASP A 251 11.70 -2.30 29.06
C ASP A 251 10.29 -2.61 28.56
N LYS A 252 9.55 -1.63 28.02
CA LYS A 252 8.17 -1.78 27.57
C LYS A 252 7.89 -1.42 26.11
N ILE A 253 8.91 -0.97 25.37
CA ILE A 253 8.78 -0.69 23.94
C ILE A 253 9.93 -1.31 23.16
N THR A 254 9.59 -2.14 22.18
CA THR A 254 10.55 -2.75 21.27
C THR A 254 10.28 -2.30 19.83
N ILE A 255 11.34 -2.00 19.07
CA ILE A 255 11.26 -1.76 17.62
C ILE A 255 11.99 -2.89 16.89
N GLU A 256 11.24 -3.72 16.18
CA GLU A 256 11.75 -4.75 15.27
C GLU A 256 11.85 -4.19 13.86
N LYS A 257 13.06 -4.13 13.29
CA LYS A 257 13.31 -3.50 11.99
C LYS A 257 12.68 -4.24 10.82
N SER A 258 12.61 -5.56 10.90
CA SER A 258 12.12 -6.40 9.81
C SER A 258 11.68 -7.76 10.33
N ILE A 259 10.49 -8.16 9.95
CA ILE A 259 9.97 -9.51 10.14
C ILE A 259 9.62 -10.05 8.76
N PRO A 260 10.04 -11.28 8.40
CA PRO A 260 9.61 -11.90 7.15
C PRO A 260 8.08 -11.89 7.03
N TYR A 261 7.55 -11.48 5.88
CA TYR A 261 6.11 -11.37 5.66
C TYR A 261 5.34 -12.68 5.93
N GLU A 262 6.01 -13.82 5.79
CA GLU A 262 5.46 -15.14 6.08
C GLU A 262 5.27 -15.43 7.58
N LYS A 263 5.85 -14.58 8.45
CA LYS A 263 5.76 -14.73 9.92
C LYS A 263 4.99 -13.59 10.60
N ILE A 264 4.73 -12.50 9.90
CA ILE A 264 4.16 -11.29 10.52
C ILE A 264 2.78 -11.54 11.12
N GLN A 265 1.96 -12.41 10.50
CA GLN A 265 0.63 -12.75 11.00
C GLN A 265 0.66 -13.34 12.44
N ASN A 266 1.76 -14.00 12.84
CA ASN A 266 1.90 -14.54 14.19
C ASN A 266 2.08 -13.43 15.24
N TYR A 267 2.71 -12.31 14.87
CA TYR A 267 2.84 -11.13 15.71
C TYR A 267 1.49 -10.43 15.89
N TYR A 268 0.73 -10.27 14.81
CA TYR A 268 -0.65 -9.78 14.91
C TYR A 268 -1.47 -10.68 15.83
N LYS A 269 -1.39 -12.01 15.68
CA LYS A 269 -2.14 -12.97 16.51
C LYS A 269 -1.74 -12.94 17.98
N SER A 270 -0.52 -12.52 18.31
CA SER A 270 -0.03 -12.38 19.69
C SER A 270 -0.51 -11.10 20.35
N ALA A 271 -0.94 -10.10 19.58
CA ALA A 271 -1.35 -8.81 20.12
C ALA A 271 -2.78 -8.84 20.66
N LYS A 272 -3.09 -7.92 21.58
CA LYS A 272 -4.44 -7.65 22.08
C LYS A 272 -5.09 -6.45 21.40
N ILE A 273 -4.27 -5.51 20.93
CA ILE A 273 -4.70 -4.24 20.34
C ILE A 273 -3.73 -3.88 19.23
N PHE A 274 -4.25 -3.36 18.14
CA PHE A 274 -3.48 -2.69 17.10
C PHE A 274 -3.67 -1.18 17.19
N ALA A 275 -2.58 -0.40 17.15
CA ALA A 275 -2.63 1.05 17.19
C ALA A 275 -1.68 1.65 16.15
N LEU A 276 -2.18 2.57 15.30
CA LEU A 276 -1.37 3.25 14.30
C LEU A 276 -1.85 4.69 14.08
N ALA A 277 -0.97 5.67 14.34
CA ALA A 277 -1.28 7.11 14.30
C ALA A 277 -0.98 7.77 12.95
N TYR A 278 -1.26 7.11 11.85
CA TYR A 278 -0.92 7.56 10.50
C TYR A 278 -1.61 8.86 10.07
N ASN A 279 -1.06 9.50 9.03
CA ASN A 279 -1.65 10.71 8.44
C ASN A 279 -2.81 10.34 7.50
N THR A 280 -4.04 10.59 7.95
CA THR A 280 -5.27 10.26 7.23
C THR A 280 -5.52 11.12 5.98
N GLU A 281 -4.75 12.17 5.73
CA GLU A 281 -4.80 12.93 4.48
C GLU A 281 -4.03 12.26 3.34
N VAL A 282 -3.17 11.30 3.65
CA VAL A 282 -2.33 10.58 2.68
C VAL A 282 -2.85 9.16 2.42
N GLU A 283 -3.27 8.50 3.48
CA GLU A 283 -3.78 7.12 3.45
C GLU A 283 -5.08 7.06 4.27
N SER A 284 -6.11 6.39 3.78
CA SER A 284 -7.34 6.19 4.54
C SER A 284 -7.47 4.78 5.14
N LEU A 285 -6.87 3.77 4.52
CA LEU A 285 -6.89 2.39 5.00
C LEU A 285 -5.55 1.68 4.75
N PRO A 286 -4.51 1.93 5.56
CA PRO A 286 -3.20 1.29 5.40
C PRO A 286 -3.27 -0.23 5.52
N MET A 287 -2.43 -0.95 4.75
CA MET A 287 -2.31 -2.42 4.81
C MET A 287 -2.22 -2.99 6.23
N PRO A 288 -1.39 -2.45 7.15
CA PRO A 288 -1.30 -2.98 8.51
C PRO A 288 -2.62 -2.92 9.30
N VAL A 289 -3.49 -1.96 8.99
CA VAL A 289 -4.85 -1.87 9.59
C VAL A 289 -5.72 -3.03 9.09
N MET A 290 -5.70 -3.31 7.79
CA MET A 290 -6.44 -4.44 7.20
C MET A 290 -5.93 -5.80 7.73
N GLU A 291 -4.61 -5.96 7.86
CA GLU A 291 -3.96 -7.15 8.43
C GLU A 291 -4.36 -7.37 9.89
N ALA A 292 -4.40 -6.29 10.67
CA ALA A 292 -4.89 -6.33 12.05
C ALA A 292 -6.36 -6.76 12.12
N MET A 293 -7.21 -6.21 11.26
CA MET A 293 -8.63 -6.58 11.19
C MET A 293 -8.81 -8.04 10.75
N ALA A 294 -8.03 -8.53 9.79
CA ALA A 294 -8.07 -9.92 9.33
C ALA A 294 -7.65 -10.92 10.42
N THR A 295 -6.84 -10.47 11.40
CA THR A 295 -6.47 -11.28 12.58
C THR A 295 -7.53 -11.22 13.67
N GLY A 296 -8.48 -10.28 13.60
CA GLY A 296 -9.49 -10.03 14.63
C GLY A 296 -9.00 -9.11 15.75
N LEU A 297 -8.03 -8.23 15.49
CA LEU A 297 -7.61 -7.26 16.49
C LEU A 297 -8.56 -6.06 16.52
N PRO A 298 -8.90 -5.55 17.72
CA PRO A 298 -9.42 -4.20 17.87
C PRO A 298 -8.38 -3.20 17.35
N VAL A 299 -8.84 -2.23 16.55
CA VAL A 299 -7.98 -1.27 15.85
C VAL A 299 -8.23 0.14 16.36
N ILE A 300 -7.18 0.85 16.79
CA ILE A 300 -7.18 2.27 17.15
C ILE A 300 -6.45 3.05 16.08
N ILE A 301 -7.14 3.97 15.43
CA ILE A 301 -6.60 4.79 14.33
C ILE A 301 -7.11 6.24 14.43
N PRO A 302 -6.44 7.20 13.82
CA PRO A 302 -6.92 8.58 13.80
C PRO A 302 -8.26 8.73 13.10
N TYR A 303 -9.02 9.77 13.47
CA TYR A 303 -10.18 10.17 12.69
C TYR A 303 -9.82 10.32 11.21
N PRO A 304 -10.60 9.71 10.31
CA PRO A 304 -10.41 9.90 8.88
C PRO A 304 -10.74 11.34 8.49
N LYS A 305 -10.23 11.77 7.36
CA LYS A 305 -10.74 12.98 6.73
C LYS A 305 -12.24 12.80 6.45
N GLU A 306 -13.01 13.87 6.65
CA GLU A 306 -14.47 13.86 6.44
C GLU A 306 -14.85 13.28 5.06
N GLY A 307 -15.75 12.28 5.08
CA GLY A 307 -16.20 11.55 3.89
C GLY A 307 -15.30 10.38 3.43
N PHE A 308 -14.17 10.13 4.11
CA PHE A 308 -13.17 9.11 3.70
C PHE A 308 -12.86 8.06 4.77
N SER A 309 -13.88 7.65 5.53
CA SER A 309 -13.76 6.64 6.60
C SER A 309 -13.56 5.19 6.12
N GLU A 310 -13.70 4.92 4.83
CA GLU A 310 -13.65 3.59 4.22
C GLU A 310 -14.68 2.59 4.82
N GLY A 311 -15.74 3.12 5.47
CA GLY A 311 -16.76 2.31 6.16
C GLY A 311 -16.24 1.67 7.44
N LEU A 312 -15.35 2.35 8.16
CA LEU A 312 -14.74 1.87 9.41
C LEU A 312 -15.43 2.41 10.67
N GLU A 313 -16.51 3.18 10.56
CA GLU A 313 -17.14 3.92 11.65
C GLU A 313 -17.53 3.02 12.84
N GLU A 314 -17.96 1.80 12.56
CA GLU A 314 -18.35 0.84 13.60
C GLU A 314 -17.28 -0.21 13.89
N THR A 315 -16.22 -0.29 13.06
CA THR A 315 -15.25 -1.40 13.09
C THR A 315 -13.88 -1.01 13.63
N ALA A 316 -13.58 0.28 13.70
CA ALA A 316 -12.37 0.82 14.29
C ALA A 316 -12.71 1.84 15.39
N ILE A 317 -11.82 2.01 16.36
CA ILE A 317 -11.89 3.10 17.33
C ILE A 317 -11.17 4.29 16.71
N PHE A 318 -11.94 5.28 16.30
CA PHE A 318 -11.39 6.55 15.84
C PHE A 318 -11.00 7.43 17.02
N THR A 319 -9.84 8.08 16.95
CA THR A 319 -9.28 8.90 18.01
C THR A 319 -8.60 10.15 17.45
N GLU A 320 -8.48 11.18 18.27
CA GLU A 320 -7.64 12.33 17.94
C GLU A 320 -6.18 11.87 17.78
N ASN A 321 -5.49 12.44 16.80
CA ASN A 321 -4.12 12.05 16.48
C ASN A 321 -3.11 12.69 17.44
N ASN A 322 -3.24 12.39 18.74
CA ASN A 322 -2.37 12.82 19.82
C ASN A 322 -2.17 11.70 20.86
N GLU A 323 -1.10 11.80 21.64
CA GLU A 323 -0.69 10.79 22.62
C GLU A 323 -1.73 10.52 23.71
N LYS A 324 -2.42 11.55 24.18
CA LYS A 324 -3.42 11.44 25.26
C LYS A 324 -4.62 10.60 24.80
N SER A 325 -5.18 10.93 23.65
CA SER A 325 -6.37 10.24 23.13
C SER A 325 -6.05 8.79 22.73
N PHE A 326 -4.85 8.51 22.21
CA PHE A 326 -4.38 7.14 22.00
C PHE A 326 -4.25 6.38 23.30
N ALA A 327 -3.63 6.98 24.34
CA ALA A 327 -3.48 6.37 25.66
C ALA A 327 -4.83 6.02 26.29
N GLU A 328 -5.80 6.92 26.27
CA GLU A 328 -7.16 6.72 26.80
C GLU A 328 -7.85 5.51 26.14
N ASN A 329 -7.78 5.42 24.79
CA ASN A 329 -8.41 4.32 24.07
C ASN A 329 -7.67 2.99 24.25
N ILE A 330 -6.34 2.98 24.31
CA ILE A 330 -5.57 1.78 24.63
C ILE A 330 -5.93 1.27 26.03
N GLN A 331 -5.94 2.14 27.05
CA GLN A 331 -6.33 1.77 28.42
C GLN A 331 -7.76 1.23 28.49
N LYS A 332 -8.70 1.87 27.80
CA LYS A 332 -10.09 1.44 27.72
C LYS A 332 -10.21 0.02 27.19
N LEU A 333 -9.51 -0.30 26.09
CA LEU A 333 -9.50 -1.64 25.53
C LEU A 333 -8.76 -2.65 26.43
N LEU A 334 -7.65 -2.29 27.08
CA LEU A 334 -6.94 -3.19 27.98
C LEU A 334 -7.79 -3.62 29.19
N LYS A 335 -8.59 -2.69 29.71
CA LYS A 335 -9.42 -2.91 30.91
C LYS A 335 -10.81 -3.52 30.63
N ASN A 336 -11.28 -3.50 29.37
CA ASN A 336 -12.63 -3.93 29.02
C ASN A 336 -12.59 -5.05 27.98
N GLU A 337 -12.76 -6.30 28.43
CA GLU A 337 -12.73 -7.49 27.57
C GLU A 337 -13.92 -7.55 26.62
N GLU A 338 -15.12 -7.26 27.10
CA GLU A 338 -16.33 -7.23 26.27
C GLU A 338 -16.20 -6.24 25.10
N LEU A 339 -15.61 -5.06 25.37
CA LEU A 339 -15.35 -4.07 24.34
C LEU A 339 -14.31 -4.58 23.32
N ARG A 340 -13.26 -5.29 23.78
CA ARG A 340 -12.29 -5.91 22.87
C ARG A 340 -12.94 -6.96 21.98
N GLU A 341 -13.76 -7.84 22.55
CA GLU A 341 -14.49 -8.86 21.79
C GLU A 341 -15.44 -8.24 20.76
N LYS A 342 -16.17 -7.20 21.14
CA LYS A 342 -17.02 -6.45 20.21
C LYS A 342 -16.23 -5.96 18.99
N TYR A 343 -15.16 -5.21 19.20
CA TYR A 343 -14.35 -4.67 18.10
C TYR A 343 -13.58 -5.76 17.35
N SER A 344 -13.20 -6.86 17.99
CA SER A 344 -12.62 -8.04 17.35
C SER A 344 -13.57 -8.63 16.30
N ASN A 345 -14.83 -8.88 16.70
CA ASN A 345 -15.83 -9.42 15.78
C ASN A 345 -16.16 -8.46 14.62
N GLN A 346 -16.23 -7.17 14.90
CA GLN A 346 -16.44 -6.14 13.88
C GLN A 346 -15.27 -6.06 12.90
N SER A 347 -14.03 -6.14 13.39
CA SER A 347 -12.80 -6.19 12.57
C SER A 347 -12.82 -7.40 11.62
N LEU A 348 -13.13 -8.59 12.12
CA LEU A 348 -13.22 -9.81 11.31
C LEU A 348 -14.31 -9.70 10.23
N SER A 349 -15.46 -9.12 10.57
CA SER A 349 -16.52 -8.90 9.61
C SER A 349 -16.09 -7.96 8.50
N LYS A 350 -15.43 -6.85 8.85
CA LYS A 350 -14.94 -5.84 7.88
C LYS A 350 -13.84 -6.38 6.99
N ALA A 351 -12.94 -7.20 7.55
CA ALA A 351 -11.82 -7.78 6.81
C ALA A 351 -12.26 -8.57 5.57
N LYS A 352 -13.44 -9.19 5.59
CA LYS A 352 -14.00 -9.92 4.45
C LYS A 352 -14.23 -9.06 3.20
N GLU A 353 -14.32 -7.73 3.36
CA GLU A 353 -14.48 -6.83 2.22
C GLU A 353 -13.22 -6.69 1.38
N PHE A 354 -12.05 -6.88 1.98
CA PHE A 354 -10.72 -6.82 1.32
C PHE A 354 -9.99 -8.16 1.33
N ASP A 355 -10.73 -9.26 1.49
CA ASP A 355 -10.18 -10.60 1.34
C ASP A 355 -9.57 -10.82 -0.05
N SER A 356 -8.44 -11.52 -0.09
CA SER A 356 -7.67 -11.75 -1.33
C SER A 356 -8.53 -12.31 -2.44
N GLU A 357 -9.36 -13.32 -2.17
CA GLU A 357 -10.20 -13.96 -3.17
C GLU A 357 -11.19 -12.94 -3.78
N LYS A 358 -11.87 -12.17 -2.94
CA LYS A 358 -12.84 -11.15 -3.39
C LYS A 358 -12.19 -10.06 -4.24
N ILE A 359 -11.04 -9.55 -3.80
CA ILE A 359 -10.33 -8.48 -4.50
C ILE A 359 -9.73 -8.99 -5.81
N GLU A 360 -9.12 -10.19 -5.81
CA GLU A 360 -8.55 -10.79 -7.02
C GLU A 360 -9.63 -11.08 -8.06
N ASN A 361 -10.79 -11.62 -7.66
CA ASN A 361 -11.91 -11.85 -8.56
C ASN A 361 -12.37 -10.53 -9.22
N ARG A 362 -12.53 -9.46 -8.44
CA ARG A 362 -12.92 -8.15 -9.00
C ARG A 362 -11.87 -7.58 -9.95
N GLU A 363 -10.60 -7.72 -9.60
CA GLU A 363 -9.49 -7.27 -10.45
C GLU A 363 -9.42 -8.06 -11.77
N ALA A 364 -9.65 -9.37 -11.74
CA ALA A 364 -9.74 -10.21 -12.94
C ALA A 364 -10.93 -9.83 -13.82
N GLU A 365 -12.10 -9.53 -13.23
CA GLU A 365 -13.25 -9.00 -13.95
C GLU A 365 -12.94 -7.68 -14.67
N ILE A 366 -12.21 -6.75 -14.01
CA ILE A 366 -11.76 -5.49 -14.62
C ILE A 366 -10.90 -5.77 -15.87
N TYR A 367 -9.99 -6.73 -15.81
CA TYR A 367 -9.20 -7.11 -16.98
C TYR A 367 -10.07 -7.68 -18.11
N LEU A 368 -11.06 -8.53 -17.77
CA LEU A 368 -12.01 -9.05 -18.77
C LEU A 368 -12.86 -7.95 -19.42
N GLU A 369 -13.33 -6.98 -18.62
CA GLU A 369 -14.08 -5.82 -19.11
C GLU A 369 -13.23 -5.00 -20.11
N LEU A 370 -11.97 -4.74 -19.78
CA LEU A 370 -11.04 -4.00 -20.61
C LEU A 370 -10.74 -4.70 -21.94
N ILE A 371 -10.45 -5.99 -21.91
CA ILE A 371 -10.14 -6.78 -23.11
C ILE A 371 -11.36 -6.86 -24.05
N LYS A 372 -12.57 -7.07 -23.51
CA LYS A 372 -13.81 -7.10 -24.29
C LYS A 372 -14.21 -5.74 -24.85
N GLY A 373 -13.86 -4.66 -24.15
CA GLY A 373 -14.18 -3.28 -24.56
C GLY A 373 -13.44 -2.84 -25.84
N VAL A 374 -12.25 -3.35 -26.08
CA VAL A 374 -11.44 -3.06 -27.29
C VAL A 374 -11.85 -3.89 -28.49
N GLN A 375 -12.60 -4.99 -28.29
CA GLN A 375 -13.07 -5.85 -29.37
C GLN A 375 -14.37 -5.34 -30.05
N LYS A 376 -14.97 -4.27 -29.52
CA LYS A 376 -16.11 -3.56 -30.10
C LYS A 376 -15.68 -2.26 -30.79
#